data_396cc66566337cbc013452dbc8c62cab
#
_entry.id   396cc66566337cbc013452dbc8c62cab
#
_cell.length_a   1.000
_cell.length_b   1.000
_cell.length_c   1.000
_cell.angle_alpha   90.00
_cell.angle_beta   90.00
_cell.angle_gamma   90.00
#
_symmetry.space_group_name_H-M   'P 1'
#
loop_
_entity.id
_entity.type
_entity.pdbx_description
1 polymer ?
#
loop_
_entity_poly.entity_id
_entity_poly.type
_entity_poly.pdbx_seq_one_letter_code
_entity_poly.pdbx_strand_id
1 'polypeptide(L)'
;MKRIFSTILLIAVLFIANLPMNAQSNLIRNTEEKDGLIVTETVFKLEEGRLVNYMKHNYKYDANKQRIEDEALKWNVISEEWVKDLCLRYSYTEKSITTEYYKWNKKKKDYILVPEMTITMDK
;
A
#
# COMPACT_ATOMS: atom_id res chain seq x y z
N MET A 1 20.99 -9.71 -15.65
CA MET A 1 20.69 -9.31 -15.40
C MET A 1 20.29 -8.54 -15.17
N LYS A 2 20.00 -8.27 -15.37
CA LYS A 2 19.55 -7.62 -15.21
C LYS A 2 19.15 -6.77 -14.84
N ARG A 3 18.92 -6.32 -14.88
CA ARG A 3 18.51 -5.51 -14.59
C ARG A 3 17.89 -4.80 -14.34
N ILE A 4 17.55 -4.51 -14.31
CA ILE A 4 17.01 -3.89 -14.07
C ILE A 4 16.53 -3.05 -13.87
N PHE A 5 16.21 -2.68 -13.94
CA PHE A 5 15.86 -1.83 -13.77
C PHE A 5 15.15 -1.25 -13.52
N SER A 6 14.77 -1.38 -13.24
CA SER A 6 14.39 -0.82 -13.05
C SER A 6 13.77 0.06 -13.05
N THR A 7 13.36 0.28 -13.25
CA THR A 7 13.02 1.20 -13.37
C THR A 7 11.94 1.66 -12.88
N ILE A 8 11.77 2.34 -12.45
CA ILE A 8 10.99 2.82 -11.77
C ILE A 8 10.39 3.77 -12.35
N LEU A 9 9.40 3.85 -12.58
CA LEU A 9 8.87 4.70 -13.13
C LEU A 9 8.06 5.30 -12.31
N LEU A 10 8.15 6.26 -12.06
CA LEU A 10 7.53 6.95 -11.33
C LEU A 10 6.65 7.61 -12.01
N ILE A 11 5.56 7.53 -11.92
CA ILE A 11 4.72 8.12 -12.56
C ILE A 11 4.02 8.88 -11.71
N ALA A 12 4.23 9.96 -11.69
CA ALA A 12 3.63 10.75 -10.89
C ALA A 12 2.39 10.93 -11.41
N VAL A 13 1.42 10.96 -10.85
CA VAL A 13 0.36 11.06 -11.33
C VAL A 13 -0.14 12.23 -11.38
N LEU A 14 -0.50 12.68 -12.17
CA LEU A 14 -0.85 13.81 -12.35
C LEU A 14 -2.18 13.94 -12.64
N PHE A 15 -3.08 13.41 -12.17
CA PHE A 15 -4.34 13.51 -12.58
C PHE A 15 -5.08 14.36 -11.67
N ILE A 16 -4.48 15.24 -11.00
CA ILE A 16 -5.20 16.11 -10.17
C ILE A 16 -6.31 16.77 -10.87
N ALA A 17 -6.12 17.07 -12.07
CA ALA A 17 -7.15 17.79 -12.79
C ALA A 17 -8.41 16.99 -12.97
N ASN A 18 -8.29 15.72 -12.90
CA ASN A 18 -9.45 14.90 -13.14
C ASN A 18 -10.13 14.44 -11.88
N LEU A 19 -9.69 14.90 -10.73
CA LEU A 19 -10.31 14.44 -9.52
C LEU A 19 -11.51 15.29 -9.19
N PRO A 20 -12.52 14.73 -8.63
CA PRO A 20 -13.69 15.50 -8.25
C PRO A 20 -13.31 16.43 -7.13
N MET A 21 -13.97 17.56 -7.04
CA MET A 21 -13.65 18.53 -6.05
C MET A 21 -14.35 18.21 -4.75
N ASN A 22 -14.10 17.06 -4.19
CA ASN A 22 -14.72 16.74 -2.94
C ASN A 22 -13.64 16.50 -1.92
N ALA A 23 -13.97 16.00 -0.79
CA ALA A 23 -13.05 15.84 0.30
C ALA A 23 -11.86 15.00 0.01
N GLN A 24 -11.99 14.04 -0.89
CA GLN A 24 -10.89 13.17 -1.15
C GLN A 24 -9.92 13.73 -2.15
N SER A 25 -10.25 14.87 -2.74
CA SER A 25 -9.39 15.38 -3.79
C SER A 25 -8.05 15.87 -3.30
N ASN A 26 -7.81 15.93 -1.99
CA ASN A 26 -6.53 16.38 -1.52
C ASN A 26 -5.51 15.24 -1.37
N LEU A 27 -5.82 14.04 -1.82
CA LEU A 27 -4.88 12.94 -1.78
C LEU A 27 -4.32 12.69 -3.18
N ILE A 28 -3.02 12.55 -3.27
CA ILE A 28 -2.34 12.30 -4.53
C ILE A 28 -1.52 11.04 -4.39
N ARG A 29 -1.55 10.19 -5.41
CA ARG A 29 -0.87 8.90 -5.35
C ARG A 29 0.25 8.81 -6.35
N ASN A 30 1.32 8.15 -5.96
CA ASN A 30 2.45 7.90 -6.82
C ASN A 30 2.74 6.41 -6.75
N THR A 31 2.91 5.73 -7.85
CA THR A 31 3.15 4.29 -7.86
C THR A 31 4.48 3.95 -8.47
N GLU A 32 5.06 2.84 -8.02
CA GLU A 32 6.26 2.29 -8.59
C GLU A 32 5.93 0.89 -9.07
N GLU A 33 6.36 0.54 -10.25
CA GLU A 33 6.09 -0.76 -10.82
C GLU A 33 7.34 -1.56 -11.03
N LYS A 34 7.20 -2.89 -10.95
CA LYS A 34 8.29 -3.77 -11.24
C LYS A 34 7.68 -4.96 -11.97
N ASP A 35 8.19 -5.29 -13.13
CA ASP A 35 7.69 -6.40 -13.94
C ASP A 35 6.18 -6.28 -14.23
N GLY A 36 5.72 -5.05 -14.43
CA GLY A 36 4.32 -4.82 -14.76
C GLY A 36 3.37 -4.80 -13.56
N LEU A 37 3.89 -4.97 -12.36
CA LEU A 37 3.05 -4.98 -11.17
C LEU A 37 3.42 -3.82 -10.26
N ILE A 38 2.42 -3.20 -9.65
CA ILE A 38 2.67 -2.11 -8.73
C ILE A 38 3.22 -2.70 -7.44
N VAL A 39 4.42 -2.33 -7.06
CA VAL A 39 5.04 -2.84 -5.83
C VAL A 39 5.02 -1.83 -4.70
N THR A 40 4.87 -0.54 -5.00
CA THR A 40 4.79 0.48 -3.96
C THR A 40 3.82 1.56 -4.41
N GLU A 41 3.01 2.03 -3.49
CA GLU A 41 2.14 3.15 -3.74
C GLU A 41 2.34 4.13 -2.60
N THR A 42 2.74 5.35 -2.89
CA THR A 42 2.91 6.38 -1.87
C THR A 42 1.76 7.36 -2.02
N VAL A 43 1.09 7.67 -0.93
CA VAL A 43 -0.03 8.60 -0.92
C VAL A 43 0.44 9.86 -0.22
N PHE A 44 0.27 10.99 -0.88
CA PHE A 44 0.62 12.27 -0.33
C PHE A 44 -0.67 13.04 -0.06
N LYS A 45 -0.58 13.96 0.88
CA LYS A 45 -1.72 14.78 1.19
C LYS A 45 -1.33 16.20 0.80
N LEU A 46 -2.24 16.91 0.17
CA LEU A 46 -1.96 18.28 -0.21
C LEU A 46 -2.39 19.19 0.93
N GLU A 47 -1.45 19.86 1.55
CA GLU A 47 -1.74 20.77 2.65
C GLU A 47 -1.09 22.10 2.37
N GLU A 48 -1.87 23.15 2.36
CA GLU A 48 -1.37 24.50 2.12
C GLU A 48 -0.45 24.59 0.89
N GLY A 49 -0.87 23.96 -0.16
CA GLY A 49 -0.12 24.01 -1.42
C GLY A 49 1.11 23.13 -1.48
N ARG A 50 1.34 22.29 -0.47
CA ARG A 50 2.49 21.42 -0.47
C ARG A 50 2.08 19.98 -0.32
N LEU A 51 2.82 19.07 -0.92
CA LEU A 51 2.57 17.66 -0.77
C LEU A 51 3.34 17.17 0.45
N VAL A 52 2.63 16.52 1.37
CA VAL A 52 3.27 15.94 2.54
C VAL A 52 3.02 14.45 2.54
N ASN A 53 3.96 13.69 3.07
CA ASN A 53 3.82 12.24 3.14
C ASN A 53 2.66 11.88 4.04
N TYR A 54 1.89 10.89 3.64
CA TYR A 54 0.71 10.47 4.38
C TYR A 54 0.70 8.98 4.63
N MET A 55 0.75 8.17 3.58
CA MET A 55 0.65 6.73 3.72
C MET A 55 1.44 6.07 2.61
N LYS A 56 1.92 4.87 2.85
CA LYS A 56 2.63 4.12 1.83
C LYS A 56 2.19 2.68 1.90
N HIS A 57 2.03 2.04 0.76
CA HIS A 57 1.70 0.64 0.66
C HIS A 57 2.82 -0.09 -0.06
N ASN A 58 3.23 -1.22 0.48
CA ASN A 58 4.18 -2.10 -0.21
C ASN A 58 3.43 -3.39 -0.50
N TYR A 59 3.44 -3.82 -1.75
CA TYR A 59 2.69 -4.99 -2.17
C TYR A 59 3.61 -6.13 -2.55
N LYS A 60 3.19 -7.36 -2.27
CA LYS A 60 3.91 -8.55 -2.69
C LYS A 60 2.96 -9.44 -3.47
N TYR A 61 3.51 -10.20 -4.41
CA TYR A 61 2.72 -11.05 -5.31
C TYR A 61 3.31 -12.45 -5.34
N ASP A 62 2.46 -13.43 -5.64
CA ASP A 62 2.91 -14.81 -5.78
C ASP A 62 3.35 -15.07 -7.22
N ALA A 63 3.71 -16.31 -7.52
CA ALA A 63 4.19 -16.67 -8.85
C ALA A 63 3.11 -16.49 -9.92
N ASN A 64 1.83 -16.45 -9.53
CA ASN A 64 0.75 -16.25 -10.47
C ASN A 64 0.33 -14.80 -10.57
N LYS A 65 1.16 -13.90 -10.02
CA LYS A 65 0.90 -12.47 -10.07
C LYS A 65 -0.35 -12.06 -9.29
N GLN A 66 -0.73 -12.86 -8.31
CA GLN A 66 -1.82 -12.51 -7.42
C GLN A 66 -1.23 -11.83 -6.20
N ARG A 67 -1.85 -10.75 -5.75
CA ARG A 67 -1.34 -10.03 -4.60
C ARG A 67 -1.53 -10.84 -3.35
N ILE A 68 -0.46 -11.09 -2.58
CA ILE A 68 -0.55 -11.85 -1.36
C ILE A 68 -0.30 -11.01 -0.13
N GLU A 69 0.19 -9.80 -0.27
CA GLU A 69 0.42 -8.96 0.89
C GLU A 69 0.32 -7.48 0.55
N ASP A 70 -0.26 -6.70 1.45
CA ASP A 70 -0.34 -5.26 1.35
C ASP A 70 0.08 -4.73 2.71
N GLU A 71 1.31 -4.25 2.82
CA GLU A 71 1.80 -3.69 4.07
C GLU A 71 1.62 -2.18 4.00
N ALA A 72 0.92 -1.60 4.98
CA ALA A 72 0.67 -0.18 5.01
C ALA A 72 1.51 0.49 6.09
N LEU A 73 2.15 1.59 5.71
CA LEU A 73 2.95 2.37 6.63
C LEU A 73 2.36 3.76 6.73
N LYS A 74 2.56 4.43 7.83
CA LYS A 74 2.10 5.79 8.04
C LYS A 74 3.31 6.68 8.17
N TRP A 75 3.18 7.93 7.78
CA TRP A 75 4.25 8.89 7.97
C TRP A 75 4.16 9.44 9.38
N ASN A 76 5.27 9.40 10.11
CA ASN A 76 5.34 9.97 11.44
C ASN A 76 5.96 11.34 11.31
N VAL A 77 5.19 12.38 11.56
CA VAL A 77 5.62 13.75 11.37
C VAL A 77 6.74 14.13 12.34
N ILE A 78 6.70 13.60 13.53
CA ILE A 78 7.67 13.95 14.53
C ILE A 78 9.04 13.32 14.26
N SER A 79 9.06 12.03 13.96
CA SER A 79 10.32 11.34 13.71
C SER A 79 10.75 11.48 12.23
N GLU A 80 9.85 11.97 11.37
CA GLU A 80 10.12 12.12 9.95
C GLU A 80 10.53 10.80 9.33
N GLU A 81 9.78 9.77 9.58
CA GLU A 81 10.04 8.46 9.00
C GLU A 81 8.76 7.69 8.80
N TRP A 82 8.81 6.68 7.94
CA TRP A 82 7.69 5.80 7.73
C TRP A 82 7.67 4.78 8.86
N VAL A 83 6.50 4.57 9.47
CA VAL A 83 6.38 3.58 10.54
C VAL A 83 5.33 2.55 10.15
N LYS A 84 5.55 1.32 10.55
CA LYS A 84 4.64 0.24 10.21
C LYS A 84 3.31 0.43 10.90
N ASP A 85 2.22 0.10 10.23
CA ASP A 85 0.89 0.28 10.76
C ASP A 85 0.10 -1.02 10.70
N LEU A 86 -0.12 -1.56 9.52
CA LEU A 86 -0.90 -2.79 9.40
C LEU A 86 -0.46 -3.57 8.17
N CYS A 87 -0.90 -4.80 8.09
CA CYS A 87 -0.57 -5.65 6.96
C CYS A 87 -1.77 -6.54 6.66
N LEU A 88 -2.17 -6.55 5.41
CA LEU A 88 -3.20 -7.46 4.95
C LEU A 88 -2.53 -8.60 4.23
N ARG A 89 -2.96 -9.82 4.46
CA ARG A 89 -2.44 -10.98 3.75
C ARG A 89 -3.59 -11.72 3.10
N TYR A 90 -3.40 -12.12 1.86
CA TYR A 90 -4.44 -12.75 1.07
C TYR A 90 -4.08 -14.18 0.74
N SER A 91 -5.04 -15.09 0.89
CA SER A 91 -4.86 -16.48 0.52
C SER A 91 -5.94 -16.83 -0.47
N TYR A 92 -5.59 -17.59 -1.51
CA TYR A 92 -6.51 -17.89 -2.58
C TYR A 92 -6.75 -19.37 -2.68
N THR A 93 -8.01 -19.77 -2.86
CA THR A 93 -8.35 -21.13 -3.20
C THR A 93 -9.12 -21.10 -4.50
N GLU A 94 -9.56 -22.23 -5.02
CA GLU A 94 -10.31 -22.21 -6.26
C GLU A 94 -11.60 -21.43 -6.13
N LYS A 95 -12.22 -21.42 -4.97
CA LYS A 95 -13.52 -20.82 -4.79
C LYS A 95 -13.55 -19.58 -3.93
N SER A 96 -12.48 -19.26 -3.26
CA SER A 96 -12.55 -18.16 -2.31
C SER A 96 -11.25 -17.40 -2.14
N ILE A 97 -11.33 -16.23 -1.54
CA ILE A 97 -10.18 -15.42 -1.18
C ILE A 97 -10.36 -15.08 0.28
N THR A 98 -9.35 -15.36 1.09
CA THR A 98 -9.36 -15.02 2.51
C THR A 98 -8.39 -13.87 2.74
N THR A 99 -8.85 -12.84 3.45
CA THR A 99 -8.03 -11.71 3.82
C THR A 99 -7.84 -11.72 5.32
N GLU A 100 -6.59 -11.72 5.76
CA GLU A 100 -6.25 -11.66 7.16
C GLU A 100 -5.68 -10.28 7.46
N TYR A 101 -6.07 -9.71 8.58
CA TYR A 101 -5.66 -8.38 8.99
C TYR A 101 -4.68 -8.50 10.14
N TYR A 102 -3.51 -7.90 10.00
CA TYR A 102 -2.49 -7.90 11.05
C TYR A 102 -2.21 -6.46 11.45
N LYS A 103 -2.06 -6.21 12.74
CA LYS A 103 -1.76 -4.88 13.23
C LYS A 103 -0.34 -4.86 13.78
N TRP A 104 0.39 -3.79 13.49
CA TRP A 104 1.75 -3.69 14.00
C TRP A 104 1.74 -3.46 15.52
N ASN A 105 2.52 -4.26 16.24
CA ASN A 105 2.64 -4.14 17.68
C ASN A 105 4.03 -3.60 17.98
N LYS A 106 4.10 -2.37 18.50
CA LYS A 106 5.37 -1.72 18.75
C LYS A 106 6.21 -2.43 19.78
N LYS A 107 5.60 -2.99 20.80
CA LYS A 107 6.34 -3.64 21.84
C LYS A 107 6.96 -4.93 21.36
N LYS A 108 6.23 -5.72 20.63
CA LYS A 108 6.71 -6.99 20.15
C LYS A 108 7.50 -6.85 18.85
N LYS A 109 7.41 -5.69 18.22
CA LYS A 109 8.05 -5.42 16.94
C LYS A 109 7.65 -6.47 15.91
N ASP A 110 6.38 -6.74 15.82
CA ASP A 110 5.87 -7.76 14.94
C ASP A 110 4.42 -7.43 14.58
N TYR A 111 3.94 -8.01 13.49
CA TYR A 111 2.56 -7.89 13.10
C TYR A 111 1.77 -8.98 13.82
N ILE A 112 0.68 -8.60 14.46
CA ILE A 112 -0.15 -9.53 15.23
C ILE A 112 -1.49 -9.67 14.54
N LEU A 113 -1.91 -10.90 14.29
CA LEU A 113 -3.18 -11.18 13.63
C LEU A 113 -4.34 -10.70 14.50
N VAL A 114 -5.31 -10.09 13.87
CA VAL A 114 -6.55 -9.67 14.49
C VAL A 114 -7.64 -10.59 13.95
N PRO A 115 -7.90 -11.73 14.61
CA PRO A 115 -8.74 -12.78 14.03
C PRO A 115 -10.16 -12.35 13.68
N GLU A 116 -10.73 -11.46 14.47
CA GLU A 116 -12.12 -11.04 14.23
C GLU A 116 -12.23 -10.22 12.94
N MET A 117 -11.14 -9.82 12.34
CA MET A 117 -11.20 -9.07 11.10
C MET A 117 -10.82 -9.94 9.88
N THR A 118 -10.75 -11.24 10.06
CA THR A 118 -10.50 -12.14 8.93
C THR A 118 -11.78 -12.28 8.12
N ILE A 119 -11.68 -12.11 6.82
CA ILE A 119 -12.82 -12.18 5.93
C ILE A 119 -12.55 -13.17 4.81
N THR A 120 -13.51 -14.04 4.54
CA THR A 120 -13.43 -14.95 3.41
C THR A 120 -14.57 -14.62 2.46
N MET A 121 -14.24 -14.42 1.20
CA MET A 121 -15.23 -14.10 0.20
C MET A 121 -15.18 -15.11 -0.93
N ASP A 122 -16.33 -15.44 -1.49
CA ASP A 122 -16.39 -16.35 -2.61
C ASP A 122 -15.97 -15.61 -3.86
N LYS A 123 -15.29 -16.31 -4.73
CA LYS A 123 -14.91 -15.74 -6.02
C LYS A 123 -16.11 -15.66 -6.94
#